data_772f82d5d2ea378e35e4287b1589d004
#
_entry.id   772f82d5d2ea378e35e4287b1589d004
#
_cell.length_a   1.000
_cell.length_b   1.000
_cell.length_c   1.000
_cell.angle_alpha   90.00
_cell.angle_beta   90.00
_cell.angle_gamma   90.00
#
_symmetry.space_group_name_H-M   'P 1'
#
loop_
_entity.id
_entity.type
_entity.pdbx_description
1 polymer ?
#
loop_
_entity_poly.entity_id
_entity_poly.type
_entity_poly.pdbx_seq_one_letter_code
_entity_poly.pdbx_strand_id
1 'polypeptide(L)'
;MKMKFGIFMAPFHAPSHNPTLSLEQDLDLLTHLDQLDYDEAWIGEHHSAGSEIIASPEVFIAAAAARTQRIKLGTGVVSLPYHNPLWTAERMVLLDHLTRGRVMMGVGPGALPTDAAMLGLEPSQMRPLFEDYMEIVMHLLTSEEPILSLIHI
;
A
#
# COMPACT_ATOMS: atom_id res chain seq x y z
N MET A 1 8.37 -28.41 0.81
CA MET A 1 7.95 -26.98 0.92
C MET A 1 6.87 -26.76 -0.12
N LYS A 2 5.65 -26.32 0.24
CA LYS A 2 4.58 -26.05 -0.74
C LYS A 2 4.89 -24.69 -1.39
N MET A 3 4.86 -24.62 -2.72
CA MET A 3 5.02 -23.37 -3.47
C MET A 3 3.83 -22.47 -3.14
N LYS A 4 4.09 -21.17 -2.98
CA LYS A 4 3.08 -20.12 -2.80
C LYS A 4 2.91 -19.33 -4.09
N PHE A 5 1.70 -18.92 -4.36
CA PHE A 5 1.35 -18.12 -5.53
C PHE A 5 0.77 -16.78 -5.09
N GLY A 6 1.26 -15.72 -5.71
CA GLY A 6 0.77 -14.37 -5.50
C GLY A 6 0.64 -13.60 -6.79
N ILE A 7 -0.09 -12.50 -6.74
CA ILE A 7 -0.18 -11.52 -7.82
C ILE A 7 0.36 -10.18 -7.32
N PHE A 8 1.04 -9.46 -8.20
CA PHE A 8 1.29 -8.04 -8.05
C PHE A 8 0.31 -7.27 -8.94
N MET A 9 -0.48 -6.41 -8.33
CA MET A 9 -1.42 -5.54 -9.01
C MET A 9 -0.88 -4.11 -9.02
N ALA A 10 -0.31 -3.71 -10.16
CA ALA A 10 -0.20 -2.33 -10.57
C ALA A 10 -1.30 -2.14 -11.63
N PRO A 11 -2.54 -1.82 -11.22
CA PRO A 11 -3.67 -1.91 -12.13
C PRO A 11 -3.60 -0.80 -13.18
N PHE A 12 -3.12 -1.19 -14.34
CA PHE A 12 -2.98 -0.31 -15.49
C PHE A 12 -4.29 -0.31 -16.29
N HIS A 13 -5.05 0.76 -16.19
CA HIS A 13 -6.31 0.94 -16.91
C HIS A 13 -6.16 1.99 -18.01
N ALA A 14 -6.77 1.75 -19.17
CA ALA A 14 -6.80 2.77 -20.21
C ALA A 14 -7.54 4.02 -19.71
N PRO A 15 -7.01 5.24 -19.94
CA PRO A 15 -7.64 6.48 -19.46
C PRO A 15 -9.08 6.72 -19.96
N SER A 16 -9.48 6.01 -21.02
CA SER A 16 -10.85 6.03 -21.54
C SER A 16 -11.83 5.14 -20.78
N HIS A 17 -11.33 4.25 -19.90
CA HIS A 17 -12.19 3.38 -19.11
C HIS A 17 -12.83 4.16 -17.95
N ASN A 18 -14.02 3.72 -17.55
CA ASN A 18 -14.67 4.27 -16.36
C ASN A 18 -13.91 3.79 -15.10
N PRO A 19 -13.34 4.70 -14.29
CA PRO A 19 -12.55 4.31 -13.13
C PRO A 19 -13.32 3.45 -12.11
N THR A 20 -14.61 3.74 -11.91
CA THR A 20 -15.46 2.96 -10.98
C THR A 20 -15.55 1.51 -11.41
N LEU A 21 -15.78 1.26 -12.72
CA LEU A 21 -15.87 -0.09 -13.24
C LEU A 21 -14.50 -0.79 -13.22
N SER A 22 -13.42 -0.07 -13.47
CA SER A 22 -12.07 -0.62 -13.41
C SER A 22 -11.72 -1.09 -11.99
N LEU A 23 -11.97 -0.25 -10.97
CA LEU A 23 -11.74 -0.63 -9.57
C LEU A 23 -12.65 -1.79 -9.13
N GLU A 24 -13.88 -1.85 -9.61
CA GLU A 24 -14.78 -2.97 -9.33
C GLU A 24 -14.25 -4.28 -9.93
N GLN A 25 -13.75 -4.25 -11.17
CA GLN A 25 -13.11 -5.40 -11.81
C GLN A 25 -11.87 -5.88 -11.06
N ASP A 26 -11.06 -4.96 -10.54
CA ASP A 26 -9.89 -5.29 -9.73
C ASP A 26 -10.29 -5.98 -8.41
N LEU A 27 -11.34 -5.50 -7.75
CA LEU A 27 -11.88 -6.12 -6.55
C LEU A 27 -12.47 -7.51 -6.83
N ASP A 28 -13.16 -7.68 -7.95
CA ASP A 28 -13.68 -8.97 -8.39
C ASP A 28 -12.56 -9.95 -8.71
N LEU A 29 -11.45 -9.46 -9.33
CA LEU A 29 -10.26 -10.27 -9.57
C LEU A 29 -9.69 -10.79 -8.23
N LEU A 30 -9.54 -9.95 -7.21
CA LEU A 30 -9.04 -10.39 -5.90
C LEU A 30 -9.97 -11.42 -5.24
N THR A 31 -11.28 -11.23 -5.37
CA THR A 31 -12.27 -12.19 -4.89
C THR A 31 -12.13 -13.53 -5.59
N HIS A 32 -11.91 -13.51 -6.91
CA HIS A 32 -11.71 -14.72 -7.70
C HIS A 32 -10.40 -15.44 -7.34
N LEU A 33 -9.31 -14.70 -7.12
CA LEU A 33 -8.02 -15.26 -6.69
C LEU A 33 -8.11 -15.89 -5.29
N ASP A 34 -8.88 -15.30 -4.38
CA ASP A 34 -9.16 -15.87 -3.07
C ASP A 34 -9.89 -17.22 -3.19
N GLN A 35 -10.85 -17.32 -4.12
CA GLN A 35 -11.57 -18.58 -4.42
C GLN A 35 -10.68 -19.64 -5.05
N LEU A 36 -9.65 -19.24 -5.79
CA LEU A 36 -8.68 -20.13 -6.44
C LEU A 36 -7.51 -20.52 -5.52
N ASP A 37 -7.56 -20.17 -4.23
CA ASP A 37 -6.53 -20.47 -3.24
C ASP A 37 -5.16 -19.82 -3.54
N TYR A 38 -5.13 -18.63 -4.15
CA TYR A 38 -3.93 -17.80 -4.19
C TYR A 38 -3.53 -17.36 -2.78
N ASP A 39 -2.22 -17.37 -2.50
CA ASP A 39 -1.72 -17.08 -1.15
C ASP A 39 -1.66 -15.56 -0.88
N GLU A 40 -1.31 -14.76 -1.89
CA GLU A 40 -0.97 -13.34 -1.69
C GLU A 40 -1.40 -12.46 -2.88
N ALA A 41 -1.79 -11.20 -2.58
CA ALA A 41 -1.94 -10.14 -3.57
C ALA A 41 -1.28 -8.86 -3.06
N TRP A 42 -0.50 -8.21 -3.91
CA TRP A 42 0.25 -7.00 -3.62
C TRP A 42 -0.27 -5.84 -4.46
N ILE A 43 -0.64 -4.73 -3.84
CA ILE A 43 -1.32 -3.61 -4.46
C ILE A 43 -0.38 -2.41 -4.56
N GLY A 44 -0.16 -1.89 -5.78
CA GLY A 44 0.70 -0.74 -6.05
C GLY A 44 0.08 0.60 -5.64
N GLU A 45 0.93 1.61 -5.47
CA GLU A 45 0.57 3.00 -5.19
C GLU A 45 1.11 3.90 -6.31
N HIS A 46 0.24 4.69 -6.95
CA HIS A 46 0.62 5.69 -7.94
C HIS A 46 -0.26 6.93 -7.86
N HIS A 47 0.31 8.11 -8.14
CA HIS A 47 -0.37 9.40 -8.01
C HIS A 47 -0.46 10.17 -9.32
N SER A 48 0.57 10.13 -10.16
CA SER A 48 0.68 10.96 -11.36
C SER A 48 0.31 10.26 -12.67
N ALA A 49 0.24 8.94 -12.67
CA ALA A 49 -0.12 8.17 -13.85
C ALA A 49 -1.64 8.04 -13.95
N GLY A 50 -2.26 8.71 -14.91
CA GLY A 50 -3.72 8.65 -15.11
C GLY A 50 -4.27 7.27 -15.49
N SER A 51 -3.40 6.30 -15.72
CA SER A 51 -3.71 4.89 -15.99
C SER A 51 -3.64 3.99 -14.74
N GLU A 52 -2.96 4.42 -13.69
CA GLU A 52 -2.84 3.70 -12.41
C GLU A 52 -3.57 4.50 -11.34
N ILE A 53 -4.80 4.07 -11.05
CA ILE A 53 -5.78 4.87 -10.32
C ILE A 53 -5.88 4.54 -8.83
N ILE A 54 -5.02 3.66 -8.32
CA ILE A 54 -4.96 3.35 -6.89
C ILE A 54 -3.91 4.25 -6.23
N ALA A 55 -4.37 5.38 -5.69
CA ALA A 55 -3.52 6.33 -4.96
C ALA A 55 -3.34 5.98 -3.48
N SER A 56 -4.10 5.02 -2.96
CA SER A 56 -4.01 4.54 -1.58
C SER A 56 -4.28 3.04 -1.55
N PRO A 57 -3.24 2.21 -1.61
CA PRO A 57 -3.38 0.77 -1.54
C PRO A 57 -4.10 0.32 -0.25
N GLU A 58 -3.93 1.04 0.87
CA GLU A 58 -4.58 0.72 2.14
C GLU A 58 -6.12 0.82 2.05
N VAL A 59 -6.63 1.85 1.37
CA VAL A 59 -8.08 2.03 1.16
C VAL A 59 -8.62 0.92 0.26
N PHE A 60 -7.90 0.60 -0.82
CA PHE A 60 -8.28 -0.48 -1.72
C PHE A 60 -8.25 -1.85 -1.03
N ILE A 61 -7.22 -2.13 -0.22
CA ILE A 61 -7.10 -3.35 0.58
C ILE A 61 -8.26 -3.46 1.58
N ALA A 62 -8.69 -2.38 2.22
CA ALA A 62 -9.84 -2.40 3.13
C ALA A 62 -11.13 -2.84 2.41
N ALA A 63 -11.35 -2.35 1.18
CA ALA A 63 -12.48 -2.78 0.35
C ALA A 63 -12.36 -4.26 -0.07
N ALA A 64 -11.17 -4.70 -0.48
CA ALA A 64 -10.90 -6.09 -0.84
C ALA A 64 -11.04 -7.04 0.34
N ALA A 65 -10.65 -6.63 1.54
CA ALA A 65 -10.76 -7.42 2.77
C ALA A 65 -12.20 -7.82 3.10
N ALA A 66 -13.17 -6.97 2.77
CA ALA A 66 -14.60 -7.26 2.96
C ALA A 66 -15.14 -8.31 1.99
N ARG A 67 -14.45 -8.56 0.86
CA ARG A 67 -14.84 -9.49 -0.20
C ARG A 67 -14.06 -10.80 -0.19
N THR A 68 -12.96 -10.87 0.58
CA THR A 68 -12.03 -12.00 0.62
C THR A 68 -11.92 -12.60 2.01
N GLN A 69 -11.47 -13.85 2.13
CA GLN A 69 -11.42 -14.56 3.41
C GLN A 69 -10.07 -15.15 3.76
N ARG A 70 -9.23 -15.50 2.77
CA ARG A 70 -7.97 -16.24 2.96
C ARG A 70 -6.75 -15.57 2.40
N ILE A 71 -6.85 -14.98 1.20
CA ILE A 71 -5.75 -14.34 0.52
C ILE A 71 -5.16 -13.23 1.40
N LYS A 72 -3.85 -13.20 1.51
CA LYS A 72 -3.14 -12.10 2.15
C LYS A 72 -3.08 -10.91 1.22
N LEU A 73 -3.26 -9.73 1.77
CA LEU A 73 -3.34 -8.47 1.03
C LEU A 73 -2.18 -7.56 1.46
N GLY A 74 -1.31 -7.25 0.54
CA GLY A 74 -0.11 -6.47 0.80
C GLY A 74 -0.07 -5.14 0.04
N THR A 75 0.55 -4.15 0.64
CA THR A 75 0.93 -2.93 -0.08
C THR A 75 2.21 -3.20 -0.89
N GLY A 76 2.20 -2.90 -2.14
CA GLY A 76 3.32 -3.16 -3.04
C GLY A 76 3.68 -1.95 -3.90
N VAL A 77 4.02 -0.85 -3.28
CA VAL A 77 4.38 -0.52 -1.89
C VAL A 77 3.54 0.63 -1.33
N VAL A 78 3.67 0.94 -0.04
CA VAL A 78 3.45 2.29 0.48
C VAL A 78 4.75 3.07 0.30
N SER A 79 4.70 4.16 -0.44
CA SER A 79 5.86 5.05 -0.65
C SER A 79 6.02 5.94 0.57
N LEU A 80 6.76 5.49 1.59
CA LEU A 80 6.83 6.14 2.90
C LEU A 80 7.08 7.67 2.85
N PRO A 81 7.95 8.20 1.97
CA PRO A 81 8.18 9.65 1.89
C PRO A 81 6.94 10.47 1.50
N TYR A 82 5.91 9.84 0.94
CA TYR A 82 4.67 10.49 0.55
C TYR A 82 3.67 10.63 1.70
N HIS A 83 3.93 9.96 2.84
CA HIS A 83 2.98 9.83 3.93
C HIS A 83 3.56 10.26 5.28
N ASN A 84 2.69 10.67 6.18
CA ASN A 84 3.08 10.82 7.58
C ASN A 84 3.31 9.43 8.21
N PRO A 85 4.48 9.14 8.81
CA PRO A 85 4.81 7.82 9.32
C PRO A 85 3.88 7.35 10.47
N LEU A 86 3.37 8.25 11.31
CA LEU A 86 2.37 7.90 12.33
C LEU A 86 1.10 7.38 11.68
N TRP A 87 0.55 8.13 10.71
CA TRP A 87 -0.67 7.70 10.01
C TRP A 87 -0.47 6.40 9.24
N THR A 88 0.71 6.18 8.71
CA THR A 88 1.03 4.91 8.02
C THR A 88 0.98 3.75 9.00
N ALA A 89 1.63 3.87 10.16
CA ALA A 89 1.60 2.84 11.20
C ALA A 89 0.17 2.57 11.69
N GLU A 90 -0.61 3.62 12.01
CA GLU A 90 -2.01 3.50 12.46
C GLU A 90 -2.90 2.81 11.42
N ARG A 91 -2.76 3.16 10.13
CA ARG A 91 -3.52 2.54 9.04
C ARG A 91 -3.19 1.07 8.88
N MET A 92 -1.92 0.69 9.02
CA MET A 92 -1.51 -0.72 8.94
C MET A 92 -2.06 -1.54 10.11
N VAL A 93 -2.05 -1.00 11.33
CA VAL A 93 -2.69 -1.64 12.48
C VAL A 93 -4.20 -1.78 12.28
N LEU A 94 -4.86 -0.72 11.80
CA LEU A 94 -6.30 -0.79 11.48
C LEU A 94 -6.60 -1.86 10.41
N LEU A 95 -5.79 -1.91 9.36
CA LEU A 95 -5.93 -2.93 8.31
C LEU A 95 -5.70 -4.34 8.84
N ASP A 96 -4.78 -4.54 9.77
CA ASP A 96 -4.55 -5.85 10.36
C ASP A 96 -5.81 -6.36 11.07
N HIS A 97 -6.49 -5.50 11.81
CA HIS A 97 -7.78 -5.84 12.42
C HIS A 97 -8.89 -6.08 11.37
N LEU A 98 -9.02 -5.20 10.37
CA LEU A 98 -10.03 -5.33 9.32
C LEU A 98 -9.82 -6.60 8.47
N THR A 99 -8.58 -6.94 8.18
CA THR A 99 -8.22 -8.14 7.41
C THR A 99 -8.16 -9.41 8.27
N ARG A 100 -8.26 -9.28 9.60
CA ARG A 100 -8.11 -10.38 10.57
C ARG A 100 -6.74 -11.07 10.45
N GLY A 101 -5.67 -10.28 10.46
CA GLY A 101 -4.29 -10.77 10.39
C GLY A 101 -3.82 -11.18 8.99
N ARG A 102 -4.47 -10.71 7.93
CA ARG A 102 -4.09 -11.03 6.55
C ARG A 102 -3.34 -9.90 5.84
N VAL A 103 -3.14 -8.75 6.49
CA VAL A 103 -2.40 -7.66 5.89
C VAL A 103 -0.89 -7.95 5.86
N MET A 104 -0.24 -7.46 4.82
CA MET A 104 1.22 -7.44 4.70
C MET A 104 1.65 -6.02 4.32
N MET A 105 2.72 -5.55 4.92
CA MET A 105 3.24 -4.21 4.66
C MET A 105 4.50 -4.28 3.79
N GLY A 106 4.39 -3.85 2.55
CA GLY A 106 5.53 -3.55 1.69
C GLY A 106 5.72 -2.04 1.62
N VAL A 107 6.95 -1.58 1.76
CA VAL A 107 7.30 -0.16 1.78
C VAL A 107 8.41 0.15 0.79
N GLY A 108 8.45 1.38 0.31
CA GLY A 108 9.46 1.84 -0.63
C GLY A 108 9.70 3.35 -0.55
N PRO A 109 10.78 3.83 -1.19
CA PRO A 109 11.09 5.26 -1.21
C PRO A 109 10.23 6.09 -2.18
N GLY A 110 9.39 5.45 -3.01
CA GLY A 110 8.82 6.08 -4.18
C GLY A 110 9.83 6.13 -5.34
N ALA A 111 9.37 5.90 -6.56
CA ALA A 111 10.25 5.78 -7.72
C ALA A 111 9.95 6.80 -8.84
N LEU A 112 8.72 7.29 -8.93
CA LEU A 112 8.32 8.19 -10.01
C LEU A 112 8.63 9.65 -9.65
N PRO A 113 9.51 10.34 -10.42
CA PRO A 113 9.79 11.76 -10.19
C PRO A 113 8.52 12.63 -10.30
N THR A 114 7.55 12.23 -11.12
CA THR A 114 6.28 12.92 -11.29
C THR A 114 5.40 12.83 -10.06
N ASP A 115 5.38 11.71 -9.36
CA ASP A 115 4.67 11.56 -8.07
C ASP A 115 5.30 12.46 -7.00
N ALA A 116 6.63 12.44 -6.88
CA ALA A 116 7.36 13.30 -5.96
C ALA A 116 7.08 14.80 -6.24
N ALA A 117 7.12 15.21 -7.52
CA ALA A 117 6.85 16.60 -7.92
C ALA A 117 5.41 17.03 -7.58
N MET A 118 4.41 16.16 -7.77
CA MET A 118 3.02 16.45 -7.39
C MET A 118 2.84 16.68 -5.89
N LEU A 119 3.67 16.02 -5.08
CA LEU A 119 3.65 16.11 -3.62
C LEU A 119 4.61 17.17 -3.08
N GLY A 120 5.30 17.91 -3.95
CA GLY A 120 6.26 18.95 -3.56
C GLY A 120 7.55 18.41 -2.96
N LEU A 121 7.91 17.17 -3.29
CA LEU A 121 9.10 16.49 -2.80
C LEU A 121 10.22 16.51 -3.85
N GLU A 122 11.45 16.69 -3.38
CA GLU A 122 12.64 16.61 -4.23
C GLU A 122 13.13 15.15 -4.33
N PRO A 123 13.38 14.63 -5.53
CA PRO A 123 13.83 13.24 -5.71
C PRO A 123 15.08 12.86 -4.91
N SER A 124 16.00 13.81 -4.69
CA SER A 124 17.21 13.60 -3.89
C SER A 124 16.95 13.36 -2.41
N GLN A 125 15.80 13.79 -1.90
CA GLN A 125 15.39 13.65 -0.50
C GLN A 125 14.62 12.36 -0.24
N MET A 126 14.15 11.68 -1.28
CA MET A 126 13.26 10.54 -1.14
C MET A 126 13.88 9.39 -0.36
N ARG A 127 15.15 9.08 -0.63
CA ARG A 127 15.82 7.97 0.05
C ARG A 127 16.16 8.28 1.51
N PRO A 128 16.73 9.45 1.86
CA PRO A 128 16.89 9.84 3.28
C PRO A 128 15.55 9.83 4.04
N LEU A 129 14.50 10.42 3.48
CA LEU A 129 13.18 10.42 4.12
C LEU A 129 12.61 9.00 4.30
N PHE A 130 12.84 8.11 3.35
CA PHE A 130 12.43 6.72 3.47
C PHE A 130 13.12 6.02 4.65
N GLU A 131 14.42 6.23 4.82
CA GLU A 131 15.21 5.62 5.90
C GLU A 131 14.72 6.13 7.27
N ASP A 132 14.53 7.45 7.41
CA ASP A 132 14.01 8.07 8.64
C ASP A 132 12.58 7.60 8.95
N TYR A 133 11.69 7.60 7.96
CA TYR A 133 10.30 7.21 8.17
C TYR A 133 10.13 5.72 8.43
N MET A 134 10.99 4.89 7.83
CA MET A 134 11.02 3.46 8.11
C MET A 134 11.37 3.18 9.57
N GLU A 135 12.37 3.87 10.12
CA GLU A 135 12.75 3.76 11.52
C GLU A 135 11.58 4.13 12.44
N ILE A 136 10.91 5.27 12.17
CA ILE A 136 9.75 5.72 12.94
C ILE A 136 8.61 4.69 12.89
N VAL A 137 8.25 4.23 11.69
CA VAL A 137 7.16 3.25 11.50
C VAL A 137 7.48 1.95 12.23
N MET A 138 8.71 1.44 12.10
CA MET A 138 9.12 0.22 12.79
C MET A 138 9.08 0.39 14.30
N HIS A 139 9.53 1.52 14.84
CA HIS A 139 9.43 1.82 16.27
C HIS A 139 7.97 1.81 16.74
N LEU A 140 7.07 2.53 16.02
CA LEU A 140 5.65 2.60 16.36
C LEU A 140 4.94 1.23 16.32
N LEU A 141 5.39 0.32 15.47
CA LEU A 141 4.79 -1.02 15.34
C LEU A 141 5.37 -2.06 16.32
N THR A 142 6.56 -1.83 16.88
CA THR A 142 7.28 -2.86 17.63
C THR A 142 7.67 -2.47 19.07
N SER A 143 7.58 -1.20 19.43
CA SER A 143 8.00 -0.69 20.75
C SER A 143 6.80 -0.20 21.55
N GLU A 144 6.88 -0.36 22.88
CA GLU A 144 5.95 0.27 23.83
C GLU A 144 6.45 1.64 24.29
N GLU A 145 7.70 1.99 23.97
CA GLU A 145 8.31 3.26 24.35
C GLU A 145 7.86 4.39 23.40
N PRO A 146 7.59 5.59 23.93
CA PRO A 146 7.24 6.73 23.11
C PRO A 146 8.41 7.17 22.24
N ILE A 147 8.11 7.57 21.00
CA ILE A 147 9.10 8.18 20.10
C ILE A 147 8.88 9.69 20.04
N LEU A 148 9.97 10.45 20.16
CA LEU A 148 9.98 11.88 19.89
C LEU A 148 10.59 12.11 18.50
N SER A 149 9.76 12.49 17.55
CA SER A 149 10.20 12.81 16.19
C SER A 149 10.29 14.32 16.02
N LEU A 150 11.47 14.82 15.60
CA LEU A 150 11.68 16.22 15.27
C LEU A 150 11.16 16.61 13.88
N ILE A 151 10.75 15.64 13.06
CA ILE A 151 10.26 15.84 11.70
C ILE A 151 8.84 16.45 11.70
N HIS A 152 8.15 16.40 12.82
CA HIS A 152 6.75 16.82 12.95
C HIS A 152 6.58 18.11 13.77
N ILE A 153 7.66 18.83 14.01
CA ILE A 153 7.67 20.12 14.72
C ILE A 153 7.66 21.27 13.72
#